data_387830a67b0863d61461a9767735a5c2
#
_entry.id   387830a67b0863d61461a9767735a5c2
#
_cell.length_a   1.000
_cell.length_b   1.000
_cell.length_c   1.000
_cell.angle_alpha   90.00
_cell.angle_beta   90.00
_cell.angle_gamma   90.00
#
_symmetry.space_group_name_H-M   'P 1'
#
loop_
_entity.id
_entity.type
_entity.pdbx_description
1 polymer ?
#
loop_
_entity_poly.entity_id
_entity_poly.type
_entity_poly.pdbx_seq_one_letter_code
_entity_poly.pdbx_strand_id
1 'polypeptide(L)'
;DDLVIGKGSALGTTPALSIDENLVSTFGATAIGKLSTDTTNTGNVELDFTAAQNFLLTFTGNVTLTNPSTENVGQSGFLIIIQDGTGSRTLSLGTDYESPSGAGITLSTAANSVDVVPYVVKAANSIQLGTPQLAFS
;
A
#
# COMPACT_ATOMS: atom_id res chain seq x y z
N ASP A 1 9.46 18.95 20.98
CA ASP A 1 8.61 18.90 19.78
C ASP A 1 7.23 18.49 20.20
N ASP A 2 6.22 19.28 19.89
CA ASP A 2 4.90 19.14 20.48
C ASP A 2 4.03 18.15 19.69
N LEU A 3 3.42 17.22 20.41
CA LEU A 3 2.31 16.45 19.87
C LEU A 3 1.08 17.34 19.87
N VAL A 4 0.72 17.93 18.72
CA VAL A 4 -0.52 18.67 18.58
C VAL A 4 -1.64 17.74 18.16
N ILE A 5 -2.46 17.31 19.11
CA ILE A 5 -3.72 16.62 18.85
C ILE A 5 -4.82 17.64 19.12
N GLY A 6 -5.40 18.19 18.09
CA GLY A 6 -6.54 19.04 18.33
C GLY A 6 -7.01 19.83 17.12
N LYS A 7 -8.30 19.80 16.94
CA LYS A 7 -9.05 20.83 16.24
C LYS A 7 -10.10 21.37 17.22
N GLY A 8 -9.94 22.62 17.59
CA GLY A 8 -10.96 23.29 18.38
C GLY A 8 -10.52 23.68 19.79
N SER A 9 -11.31 24.52 20.44
CA SER A 9 -11.01 25.23 21.67
C SER A 9 -11.27 24.46 22.95
N ALA A 10 -11.65 23.18 22.87
CA ALA A 10 -11.81 22.31 24.02
C ALA A 10 -11.58 20.84 23.65
N LEU A 11 -10.94 20.11 24.53
CA LEU A 11 -10.99 18.66 24.49
C LEU A 11 -12.43 18.25 24.82
N GLY A 12 -13.18 17.80 23.80
CA GLY A 12 -14.54 17.31 23.99
C GLY A 12 -14.55 15.98 24.75
N THR A 13 -15.73 15.53 25.12
CA THR A 13 -15.95 14.24 25.78
C THR A 13 -15.65 13.03 24.86
N THR A 14 -15.44 13.27 23.57
CA THR A 14 -15.07 12.25 22.57
C THR A 14 -13.76 12.67 21.90
N PRO A 15 -12.62 12.21 22.39
CA PRO A 15 -11.33 12.53 21.76
C PRO A 15 -11.19 11.87 20.39
N ALA A 16 -10.59 12.59 19.43
CA ALA A 16 -10.25 12.05 18.11
C ALA A 16 -9.16 10.96 18.20
N LEU A 17 -8.27 11.10 19.16
CA LEU A 17 -7.25 10.11 19.52
C LEU A 17 -7.15 10.10 21.03
N SER A 18 -7.20 8.91 21.62
CA SER A 18 -6.85 8.68 23.04
C SER A 18 -5.69 7.69 23.15
N ILE A 19 -4.82 7.93 24.14
CA ILE A 19 -3.77 6.98 24.51
C ILE A 19 -3.99 6.69 26.00
N ASP A 20 -4.27 5.45 26.33
CA ASP A 20 -4.51 5.04 27.71
C ASP A 20 -3.21 4.77 28.50
N GLU A 21 -3.32 4.41 29.75
CA GLU A 21 -2.20 4.11 30.64
C GLU A 21 -1.35 2.90 30.22
N ASN A 22 -1.90 2.04 29.34
CA ASN A 22 -1.20 0.91 28.73
C ASN A 22 -0.61 1.25 27.36
N LEU A 23 -0.60 2.53 26.98
CA LEU A 23 -0.15 3.05 25.67
C LEU A 23 -0.98 2.52 24.48
N VAL A 24 -2.20 2.10 24.73
CA VAL A 24 -3.13 1.74 23.65
C VAL A 24 -3.70 3.01 23.03
N SER A 25 -3.46 3.17 21.74
CA SER A 25 -3.97 4.31 20.96
C SER A 25 -5.30 3.96 20.32
N THR A 26 -6.35 4.70 20.65
CA THR A 26 -7.70 4.53 20.09
C THR A 26 -8.09 5.75 19.29
N PHE A 27 -8.44 5.53 18.03
CA PHE A 27 -9.03 6.57 17.17
C PHE A 27 -10.55 6.61 17.41
N GLY A 28 -11.06 7.72 17.92
CA GLY A 28 -12.49 7.95 18.11
C GLY A 28 -13.25 8.22 16.79
N ALA A 29 -12.53 8.26 15.66
CA ALA A 29 -13.05 8.41 14.31
C ALA A 29 -12.25 7.52 13.35
N THR A 30 -12.62 7.51 12.09
CA THR A 30 -11.93 6.73 11.05
C THR A 30 -10.47 7.17 10.89
N ALA A 31 -9.54 6.23 11.00
CA ALA A 31 -8.16 6.42 10.57
C ALA A 31 -8.05 6.04 9.09
N ILE A 32 -7.66 6.98 8.24
CA ILE A 32 -7.52 6.77 6.80
C ILE A 32 -6.04 6.71 6.46
N GLY A 33 -5.58 5.55 5.96
CA GLY A 33 -4.24 5.40 5.41
C GLY A 33 -4.10 6.20 4.11
N LYS A 34 -3.00 6.96 3.98
CA LYS A 34 -2.75 7.74 2.78
C LYS A 34 -2.64 6.83 1.55
N LEU A 35 -3.30 7.22 0.47
CA LEU A 35 -3.21 6.61 -0.85
C LEU A 35 -2.27 7.44 -1.73
N SER A 36 -1.25 6.81 -2.31
CA SER A 36 -0.47 7.33 -3.43
C SER A 36 -1.09 6.86 -4.73
N THR A 37 -1.27 7.75 -5.68
CA THR A 37 -1.84 7.42 -7.00
C THR A 37 -0.85 7.77 -8.09
N ASP A 38 -0.51 6.78 -8.92
CA ASP A 38 0.28 6.95 -10.13
C ASP A 38 -0.43 6.28 -11.31
N THR A 39 -0.66 7.05 -12.37
CA THR A 39 -1.48 6.65 -13.52
C THR A 39 -0.66 6.22 -14.74
N THR A 40 0.68 6.18 -14.63
CA THR A 40 1.56 5.92 -15.80
C THR A 40 2.77 5.05 -15.43
N ASN A 41 2.53 3.82 -14.97
CA ASN A 41 3.61 2.93 -14.54
C ASN A 41 4.06 2.01 -15.67
N THR A 42 5.36 2.03 -15.96
CA THR A 42 6.04 1.14 -16.91
C THR A 42 7.52 1.00 -16.53
N GLY A 43 8.13 -0.16 -16.81
CA GLY A 43 9.51 -0.44 -16.45
C GLY A 43 9.73 -0.52 -14.93
N ASN A 44 10.80 0.09 -14.44
CA ASN A 44 11.16 0.09 -13.03
C ASN A 44 10.33 1.12 -12.25
N VAL A 45 9.66 0.67 -11.20
CA VAL A 45 8.83 1.50 -10.31
C VAL A 45 9.27 1.22 -8.87
N GLU A 46 9.59 2.27 -8.13
CA GLU A 46 9.90 2.19 -6.69
C GLU A 46 8.72 2.77 -5.88
N LEU A 47 8.31 2.05 -4.84
CA LEU A 47 7.26 2.52 -3.92
C LEU A 47 7.91 3.18 -2.71
N ASP A 48 7.47 4.39 -2.38
CA ASP A 48 7.89 5.09 -1.16
C ASP A 48 6.92 4.79 -0.01
N PHE A 49 7.32 3.85 0.84
CA PHE A 49 6.53 3.43 2.00
C PHE A 49 6.46 4.48 3.11
N THR A 50 7.31 5.51 3.09
CA THR A 50 7.19 6.65 4.01
C THR A 50 6.15 7.67 3.53
N ALA A 51 5.91 7.73 2.23
CA ALA A 51 5.00 8.68 1.63
C ALA A 51 3.53 8.25 1.71
N ALA A 52 3.24 6.94 1.66
CA ALA A 52 1.88 6.43 1.65
C ALA A 52 1.76 5.04 2.28
N GLN A 53 0.54 4.67 2.65
CA GLN A 53 0.19 3.35 3.15
C GLN A 53 -0.46 2.48 2.08
N ASN A 54 -1.13 3.09 1.11
CA ASN A 54 -1.77 2.38 0.02
C ASN A 54 -1.29 2.97 -1.32
N PHE A 55 -1.22 2.15 -2.35
CA PHE A 55 -0.71 2.54 -3.66
C PHE A 55 -1.70 2.13 -4.73
N LEU A 56 -2.12 3.09 -5.56
CA LEU A 56 -2.92 2.87 -6.75
C LEU A 56 -2.04 3.11 -7.97
N LEU A 57 -1.82 2.07 -8.77
CA LEU A 57 -0.88 2.05 -9.87
C LEU A 57 -1.60 1.65 -11.15
N THR A 58 -1.67 2.54 -12.14
CA THR A 58 -2.13 2.15 -13.47
C THR A 58 -0.94 1.71 -14.31
N PHE A 59 -0.94 0.47 -14.74
CA PHE A 59 0.11 -0.10 -15.59
C PHE A 59 -0.13 0.26 -17.05
N THR A 60 0.78 1.03 -17.62
CA THR A 60 0.80 1.39 -19.06
C THR A 60 1.81 0.57 -19.84
N GLY A 61 2.57 -0.26 -19.18
CA GLY A 61 3.51 -1.25 -19.70
C GLY A 61 3.78 -2.32 -18.64
N ASN A 62 4.69 -3.26 -18.94
CA ASN A 62 5.15 -4.21 -17.94
C ASN A 62 5.94 -3.48 -16.86
N VAL A 63 5.70 -3.83 -15.60
CA VAL A 63 6.30 -3.17 -14.43
C VAL A 63 7.18 -4.15 -13.66
N THR A 64 8.31 -3.64 -13.20
CA THR A 64 9.13 -4.27 -12.16
C THR A 64 9.08 -3.37 -10.93
N LEU A 65 8.46 -3.83 -9.84
CA LEU A 65 8.62 -3.16 -8.56
C LEU A 65 10.06 -3.40 -8.08
N THR A 66 10.85 -2.33 -8.07
CA THR A 66 12.22 -2.38 -7.56
C THR A 66 12.22 -2.32 -6.03
N ASN A 67 13.29 -2.79 -5.41
CA ASN A 67 13.42 -2.72 -3.96
C ASN A 67 13.27 -1.26 -3.49
N PRO A 68 12.41 -1.00 -2.50
CA PRO A 68 12.24 0.35 -1.98
C PRO A 68 13.47 0.80 -1.19
N SER A 69 13.75 2.09 -1.22
CA SER A 69 14.78 2.71 -0.39
C SER A 69 14.28 3.06 1.02
N THR A 70 12.96 2.99 1.23
CA THR A 70 12.30 3.39 2.48
C THR A 70 11.24 2.37 2.86
N GLU A 71 11.33 1.84 4.08
CA GLU A 71 10.42 0.83 4.61
C GLU A 71 10.08 1.12 6.05
N ASN A 72 8.81 0.97 6.40
CA ASN A 72 8.35 1.05 7.78
C ASN A 72 7.92 -0.34 8.27
N VAL A 73 8.75 -0.99 9.07
CA VAL A 73 8.45 -2.32 9.62
C VAL A 73 7.14 -2.30 10.40
N GLY A 74 6.26 -3.24 10.11
CA GLY A 74 4.90 -3.31 10.66
C GLY A 74 3.84 -2.58 9.83
N GLN A 75 4.24 -1.78 8.82
CA GLN A 75 3.28 -1.17 7.91
C GLN A 75 2.56 -2.24 7.10
N SER A 76 1.25 -2.08 6.95
CA SER A 76 0.42 -2.92 6.09
C SER A 76 -0.54 -2.08 5.27
N GLY A 77 -0.95 -2.58 4.13
CA GLY A 77 -1.83 -1.87 3.21
C GLY A 77 -2.11 -2.66 1.95
N PHE A 78 -2.43 -1.94 0.89
CA PHE A 78 -2.82 -2.53 -0.39
C PHE A 78 -2.08 -1.88 -1.56
N LEU A 79 -1.71 -2.71 -2.53
CA LEU A 79 -1.41 -2.29 -3.88
C LEU A 79 -2.67 -2.50 -4.72
N ILE A 80 -3.22 -1.46 -5.28
CA ILE A 80 -4.36 -1.48 -6.20
C ILE A 80 -3.78 -1.28 -7.59
N ILE A 81 -3.84 -2.32 -8.42
CA ILE A 81 -3.20 -2.35 -9.73
C ILE A 81 -4.28 -2.35 -10.80
N ILE A 82 -4.18 -1.40 -11.72
CA ILE A 82 -5.14 -1.21 -12.81
C ILE A 82 -4.42 -1.50 -14.13
N GLN A 83 -4.99 -2.36 -14.95
CA GLN A 83 -4.57 -2.53 -16.34
C GLN A 83 -5.01 -1.32 -17.15
N ASP A 84 -4.17 -0.86 -18.10
CA ASP A 84 -4.60 0.16 -19.06
C ASP A 84 -5.65 -0.36 -20.05
N GLY A 85 -6.04 0.47 -21.00
CA GLY A 85 -6.99 0.11 -22.06
C GLY A 85 -6.49 -0.98 -23.02
N THR A 86 -5.23 -1.41 -22.93
CA THR A 86 -4.65 -2.51 -23.70
C THR A 86 -4.70 -3.82 -22.92
N GLY A 87 -4.45 -3.77 -21.61
CA GLY A 87 -4.36 -4.94 -20.76
C GLY A 87 -3.07 -5.76 -20.94
N SER A 88 -3.04 -6.94 -20.31
CA SER A 88 -1.93 -7.91 -20.38
C SER A 88 -0.58 -7.37 -19.87
N ARG A 89 -0.60 -6.36 -19.00
CA ARG A 89 0.60 -5.87 -18.33
C ARG A 89 1.00 -6.81 -17.20
N THR A 90 2.28 -7.08 -17.08
CA THR A 90 2.84 -8.01 -16.10
C THR A 90 3.53 -7.29 -14.96
N LEU A 91 3.60 -7.96 -13.81
CA LEU A 91 4.32 -7.50 -12.64
C LEU A 91 5.49 -8.43 -12.35
N SER A 92 6.70 -7.86 -12.28
CA SER A 92 7.89 -8.50 -11.74
C SER A 92 8.24 -7.86 -10.38
N LEU A 93 8.89 -8.62 -9.51
CA LEU A 93 9.19 -8.21 -8.13
C LEU A 93 10.70 -8.13 -7.91
N GLY A 94 11.15 -7.07 -7.26
CA GLY A 94 12.48 -6.98 -6.67
C GLY A 94 12.63 -7.99 -5.52
N THR A 95 13.87 -8.18 -5.07
CA THR A 95 14.22 -9.23 -4.10
C THR A 95 13.64 -9.03 -2.71
N ASP A 96 13.26 -7.79 -2.35
CA ASP A 96 12.67 -7.47 -1.05
C ASP A 96 11.17 -7.79 -0.98
N TYR A 97 10.52 -8.04 -2.13
CA TYR A 97 9.14 -8.46 -2.19
C TYR A 97 9.03 -9.99 -2.21
N GLU A 98 8.39 -10.52 -1.20
CA GLU A 98 8.14 -11.96 -1.01
C GLU A 98 6.69 -12.29 -1.41
N SER A 99 6.50 -13.25 -2.29
CA SER A 99 5.17 -13.77 -2.64
C SER A 99 4.97 -15.20 -2.10
N PRO A 100 3.74 -15.70 -1.96
CA PRO A 100 3.50 -17.06 -1.53
C PRO A 100 4.28 -18.09 -2.37
N SER A 101 5.09 -18.91 -1.71
CA SER A 101 5.96 -19.91 -2.34
C SER A 101 6.99 -19.35 -3.34
N GLY A 102 7.25 -18.04 -3.34
CA GLY A 102 8.14 -17.40 -4.31
C GLY A 102 7.62 -17.40 -5.75
N ALA A 103 6.33 -17.63 -5.94
CA ALA A 103 5.74 -17.81 -7.29
C ALA A 103 5.53 -16.51 -8.07
N GLY A 104 5.82 -15.35 -7.47
CA GLY A 104 5.47 -14.04 -8.03
C GLY A 104 3.98 -13.70 -7.86
N ILE A 105 3.55 -12.65 -8.52
CA ILE A 105 2.16 -12.19 -8.53
C ILE A 105 1.63 -12.25 -9.95
N THR A 106 0.56 -13.00 -10.16
CA THR A 106 -0.16 -13.05 -11.45
C THR A 106 -1.34 -12.10 -11.39
N LEU A 107 -1.40 -11.19 -12.33
CA LEU A 107 -2.46 -10.20 -12.47
C LEU A 107 -3.51 -10.60 -13.50
N SER A 108 -4.70 -10.01 -13.40
CA SER A 108 -5.71 -10.07 -14.45
C SER A 108 -5.19 -9.45 -15.74
N THR A 109 -5.56 -10.02 -16.88
CA THR A 109 -5.06 -9.59 -18.19
C THR A 109 -6.03 -8.72 -18.99
N ALA A 110 -7.29 -8.66 -18.57
CA ALA A 110 -8.28 -7.85 -19.28
C ALA A 110 -7.97 -6.35 -19.19
N ALA A 111 -8.25 -5.62 -20.25
CA ALA A 111 -8.15 -4.16 -20.25
C ALA A 111 -9.03 -3.56 -19.13
N ASN A 112 -8.50 -2.56 -18.45
CA ASN A 112 -9.13 -1.84 -17.35
C ASN A 112 -9.47 -2.71 -16.12
N SER A 113 -9.03 -3.96 -16.05
CA SER A 113 -9.23 -4.78 -14.84
C SER A 113 -8.43 -4.21 -13.67
N VAL A 114 -8.99 -4.37 -12.49
CA VAL A 114 -8.40 -3.92 -11.22
C VAL A 114 -8.11 -5.11 -10.35
N ASP A 115 -6.89 -5.19 -9.82
CA ASP A 115 -6.45 -6.21 -8.88
C ASP A 115 -6.02 -5.56 -7.58
N VAL A 116 -6.28 -6.22 -6.46
CA VAL A 116 -5.90 -5.74 -5.13
C VAL A 116 -4.97 -6.75 -4.47
N VAL A 117 -3.74 -6.33 -4.16
CA VAL A 117 -2.72 -7.14 -3.52
C VAL A 117 -2.46 -6.61 -2.11
N PRO A 118 -2.80 -7.34 -1.05
CA PRO A 118 -2.45 -6.95 0.31
C PRO A 118 -0.95 -7.10 0.55
N TYR A 119 -0.40 -6.26 1.43
CA TYR A 119 1.00 -6.38 1.84
C TYR A 119 1.21 -6.13 3.33
N VAL A 120 2.34 -6.61 3.85
CA VAL A 120 2.89 -6.24 5.14
C VAL A 120 4.42 -6.16 5.06
N VAL A 121 5.00 -5.11 5.63
CA VAL A 121 6.44 -4.98 5.82
C VAL A 121 6.83 -5.78 7.07
N LYS A 122 7.35 -6.98 6.88
CA LYS A 122 7.70 -7.90 7.95
C LYS A 122 9.00 -7.50 8.66
N ALA A 123 9.97 -7.06 7.89
CA ALA A 123 11.30 -6.62 8.34
C ALA A 123 11.91 -5.69 7.29
N ALA A 124 13.06 -5.09 7.59
CA ALA A 124 13.85 -4.41 6.58
C ALA A 124 14.19 -5.36 5.42
N ASN A 125 14.06 -4.91 4.19
CA ASN A 125 14.22 -5.68 2.96
C ASN A 125 13.33 -6.94 2.88
N SER A 126 12.14 -6.89 3.51
CA SER A 126 11.21 -8.03 3.52
C SER A 126 9.76 -7.55 3.56
N ILE A 127 9.13 -7.50 2.40
CA ILE A 127 7.75 -7.09 2.17
C ILE A 127 6.95 -8.29 1.69
N GLN A 128 6.09 -8.81 2.53
CA GLN A 128 5.25 -9.96 2.18
C GLN A 128 4.01 -9.49 1.44
N LEU A 129 3.82 -10.03 0.25
CA LEU A 129 2.62 -9.83 -0.56
C LEU A 129 1.67 -11.01 -0.34
N GLY A 130 0.40 -10.72 -0.13
CA GLY A 130 -0.65 -11.74 -0.08
C GLY A 130 -1.12 -12.14 -1.48
N THR A 131 -2.02 -13.12 -1.52
CA THR A 131 -2.67 -13.54 -2.76
C THR A 131 -3.52 -12.39 -3.31
N PRO A 132 -3.37 -12.02 -4.59
CA PRO A 132 -4.17 -10.97 -5.18
C PRO A 132 -5.64 -11.34 -5.26
N GLN A 133 -6.50 -10.38 -5.03
CA GLN A 133 -7.91 -10.44 -5.40
C GLN A 133 -8.04 -9.85 -6.79
N LEU A 134 -8.61 -10.60 -7.71
CA LEU A 134 -8.50 -10.33 -9.14
C LEU A 134 -9.80 -9.82 -9.75
N ALA A 135 -9.65 -9.06 -10.86
CA ALA A 135 -10.71 -8.73 -11.81
C ALA A 135 -11.89 -7.94 -11.19
N PHE A 136 -11.60 -7.00 -10.31
CA PHE A 136 -12.62 -5.99 -9.98
C PHE A 136 -12.94 -5.15 -11.22
N SER A 137 -14.22 -4.82 -11.42
CA SER A 137 -14.72 -4.04 -12.56
C SER A 137 -15.64 -2.91 -12.09
#